data_8fe131e12e5c8e86080507b45dedd48e
#
_entry.id   8fe131e12e5c8e86080507b45dedd48e
#
_cell.length_a   1.000
_cell.length_b   1.000
_cell.length_c   1.000
_cell.angle_alpha   90.00
_cell.angle_beta   90.00
_cell.angle_gamma   90.00
#
_symmetry.space_group_name_H-M   'P 1'
#
loop_
_entity.id
_entity.type
_entity.pdbx_description
1 polymer ?
#
loop_
_entity_poly.entity_id
_entity_poly.type
_entity_poly.pdbx_seq_one_letter_code
_entity_poly.pdbx_strand_id
1 'polypeptide(L)'
;MDRSSAPRWAAVAGALLVVISFFLPWVAYQNGTFSAFDLAQAVTKAGGVRGFDTALWAVPILAALGGVLVAASGGRPQPAESRFRLWAVGAAVAGLALALLFLASASVGGTPGINFAPAAIRTDSSVTTAVAKAISAGAFVSVGAGVYLALLGFIALITGGLLGGAAEPTTAWRTQDFVLLAVIAVVFGAIYWWWLAPYLGIEAAMAQVGQELLFGLWFVSGILGGYIIRRPGAAFLSETLAALAEVLLGAPAGPVLIVTGFMQAIGPEVTFAATGYKSWGWRTMIVAGVAAGLFALPWNWFRLGYFALDPTFLIALLGVRILSGGIAGAAAKVLGDLIAATGSLNYFAIGRERVREV
;
A
#
# COMPACT_ATOMS: atom_id res chain seq x y z
N MET A 1 -15.85 -25.91 -4.34
CA MET A 1 -15.23 -25.03 -3.32
C MET A 1 -16.33 -24.13 -2.79
N ASP A 2 -16.55 -24.14 -1.50
CA ASP A 2 -17.49 -23.22 -0.87
C ASP A 2 -17.03 -21.77 -1.09
N ARG A 3 -17.91 -20.91 -1.60
CA ARG A 3 -17.61 -19.50 -1.91
C ARG A 3 -17.10 -18.71 -0.69
N SER A 4 -17.41 -19.18 0.52
CA SER A 4 -16.94 -18.59 1.79
C SER A 4 -15.45 -18.84 2.04
N SER A 5 -14.85 -19.84 1.43
CA SER A 5 -13.44 -20.19 1.60
C SER A 5 -12.49 -19.52 0.59
N ALA A 6 -13.02 -18.95 -0.50
CA ALA A 6 -12.22 -18.38 -1.59
C ALA A 6 -11.23 -17.27 -1.12
N PRO A 7 -11.63 -16.27 -0.29
CA PRO A 7 -10.70 -15.25 0.18
C PRO A 7 -9.57 -15.82 1.04
N ARG A 8 -9.87 -16.85 1.85
CA ARG A 8 -8.86 -17.54 2.67
C ARG A 8 -7.81 -18.23 1.79
N TRP A 9 -8.24 -18.91 0.75
CA TRP A 9 -7.32 -19.57 -0.17
C TRP A 9 -6.54 -18.57 -1.03
N ALA A 10 -7.15 -17.43 -1.39
CA ALA A 10 -6.44 -16.34 -2.05
C ALA A 10 -5.32 -15.77 -1.17
N ALA A 11 -5.57 -15.61 0.15
CA ALA A 11 -4.54 -15.18 1.09
C ALA A 11 -3.41 -16.20 1.21
N VAL A 12 -3.72 -17.49 1.32
CA VAL A 12 -2.71 -18.56 1.36
C VAL A 12 -1.89 -18.60 0.07
N ALA A 13 -2.54 -18.49 -1.09
CA ALA A 13 -1.86 -18.40 -2.38
C ALA A 13 -0.97 -17.16 -2.47
N GLY A 14 -1.43 -16.01 -1.95
CA GLY A 14 -0.63 -14.80 -1.84
C GLY A 14 0.63 -14.99 -1.00
N ALA A 15 0.51 -15.65 0.15
CA ALA A 15 1.66 -15.98 0.99
C ALA A 15 2.67 -16.88 0.25
N LEU A 16 2.21 -17.88 -0.46
CA LEU A 16 3.05 -18.76 -1.28
C LEU A 16 3.75 -17.98 -2.40
N LEU A 17 3.03 -17.05 -3.06
CA LEU A 17 3.61 -16.18 -4.09
C LEU A 17 4.76 -15.34 -3.53
N VAL A 18 4.62 -14.76 -2.33
CA VAL A 18 5.71 -14.02 -1.69
C VAL A 18 6.91 -14.91 -1.41
N VAL A 19 6.70 -16.11 -0.86
CA VAL A 19 7.77 -17.07 -0.60
C VAL A 19 8.49 -17.47 -1.89
N ILE A 20 7.75 -17.77 -2.95
CA ILE A 20 8.34 -18.11 -4.26
C ILE A 20 9.08 -16.93 -4.85
N SER A 21 8.51 -15.73 -4.75
CA SER A 21 9.11 -14.51 -5.29
C SER A 21 10.48 -14.19 -4.67
N PHE A 22 10.73 -14.65 -3.45
CA PHE A 22 12.00 -14.48 -2.76
C PHE A 22 13.19 -15.16 -3.47
N PHE A 23 12.90 -16.21 -4.23
CA PHE A 23 13.89 -16.95 -5.04
C PHE A 23 13.93 -16.52 -6.50
N LEU A 24 13.06 -15.60 -6.91
CA LEU A 24 13.02 -15.03 -8.25
C LEU A 24 13.85 -13.73 -8.32
N PRO A 25 14.23 -13.25 -9.53
CA PRO A 25 15.00 -12.03 -9.66
C PRO A 25 14.29 -10.81 -9.05
N TRP A 26 14.95 -10.17 -8.09
CA TRP A 26 14.52 -8.89 -7.51
C TRP A 26 15.28 -7.71 -8.12
N VAL A 27 16.50 -7.95 -8.56
CA VAL A 27 17.33 -6.97 -9.25
C VAL A 27 17.80 -7.59 -10.56
N ALA A 28 17.67 -6.86 -11.65
CA ALA A 28 18.18 -7.23 -12.95
C ALA A 28 19.16 -6.16 -13.47
N TYR A 29 20.25 -6.58 -14.07
CA TYR A 29 21.25 -5.73 -14.71
C TYR A 29 21.70 -6.37 -16.04
N GLN A 30 22.49 -5.65 -16.86
CA GLN A 30 22.82 -6.09 -18.23
C GLN A 30 23.34 -7.51 -18.36
N ASN A 31 24.06 -8.02 -17.34
CA ASN A 31 24.75 -9.30 -17.42
C ASN A 31 24.20 -10.35 -16.43
N GLY A 32 23.07 -10.13 -15.79
CA GLY A 32 22.51 -11.09 -14.84
C GLY A 32 21.40 -10.56 -13.95
N THR A 33 21.01 -11.43 -13.02
CA THR A 33 19.95 -11.12 -12.06
C THR A 33 20.34 -11.63 -10.67
N PHE A 34 19.81 -10.98 -9.63
CA PHE A 34 19.89 -11.44 -8.25
C PHE A 34 18.49 -11.60 -7.67
N SER A 35 18.26 -12.72 -7.03
CA SER A 35 17.05 -12.94 -6.23
C SER A 35 17.15 -12.23 -4.86
N ALA A 36 16.04 -12.08 -4.15
CA ALA A 36 16.09 -11.62 -2.76
C ALA A 36 16.87 -12.56 -1.86
N PHE A 37 16.84 -13.86 -2.17
CA PHE A 37 17.63 -14.87 -1.47
C PHE A 37 19.14 -14.66 -1.64
N ASP A 38 19.60 -14.40 -2.88
CA ASP A 38 21.02 -14.11 -3.14
C ASP A 38 21.48 -12.87 -2.40
N LEU A 39 20.65 -11.81 -2.43
CA LEU A 39 20.91 -10.57 -1.72
C LEU A 39 20.98 -10.79 -0.20
N ALA A 40 20.01 -11.51 0.37
CA ALA A 40 19.98 -11.82 1.79
C ALA A 40 21.16 -12.69 2.23
N GLN A 41 21.59 -13.66 1.41
CA GLN A 41 22.78 -14.48 1.67
C GLN A 41 24.08 -13.66 1.60
N ALA A 42 24.23 -12.81 0.59
CA ALA A 42 25.40 -11.98 0.42
C ALA A 42 25.66 -11.13 1.66
N VAL A 43 24.59 -10.54 2.18
CA VAL A 43 24.64 -9.75 3.40
C VAL A 43 25.00 -10.58 4.63
N THR A 44 24.42 -11.76 4.80
CA THR A 44 24.73 -12.65 5.92
C THR A 44 26.20 -13.13 5.91
N LYS A 45 26.75 -13.40 4.73
CA LYS A 45 28.15 -13.82 4.56
C LYS A 45 29.16 -12.69 4.81
N ALA A 46 28.80 -11.46 4.59
CA ALA A 46 29.65 -10.29 4.80
C ALA A 46 29.94 -9.98 6.28
N GLY A 47 29.40 -10.76 7.22
CA GLY A 47 29.81 -10.82 8.63
C GLY A 47 29.64 -9.56 9.47
N GLY A 48 28.93 -8.54 8.95
CA GLY A 48 28.92 -7.24 9.61
C GLY A 48 27.64 -6.45 9.48
N VAL A 49 26.49 -7.11 9.33
CA VAL A 49 25.27 -6.37 9.03
C VAL A 49 24.65 -5.78 10.27
N ARG A 50 24.76 -4.51 10.37
CA ARG A 50 23.96 -3.68 11.26
C ARG A 50 22.85 -3.03 10.41
N GLY A 51 21.65 -3.61 10.41
CA GLY A 51 20.52 -2.92 9.80
C GLY A 51 19.55 -3.77 8.97
N PHE A 52 18.84 -3.11 8.07
CA PHE A 52 17.72 -3.63 7.29
C PHE A 52 18.01 -4.82 6.38
N ASP A 53 19.26 -5.08 6.10
CA ASP A 53 19.65 -6.09 5.13
C ASP A 53 19.38 -7.52 5.64
N THR A 54 19.57 -7.76 6.94
CA THR A 54 19.14 -9.01 7.58
C THR A 54 17.62 -9.13 7.66
N ALA A 55 16.93 -8.00 7.62
CA ALA A 55 15.47 -7.97 7.64
C ALA A 55 14.84 -8.55 6.35
N LEU A 56 15.60 -8.69 5.25
CA LEU A 56 15.10 -9.37 4.05
C LEU A 56 14.64 -10.80 4.32
N TRP A 57 15.29 -11.52 5.24
CA TRP A 57 14.84 -12.85 5.66
C TRP A 57 13.47 -12.84 6.33
N ALA A 58 13.09 -11.72 6.94
CA ALA A 58 11.77 -11.58 7.55
C ALA A 58 10.64 -11.50 6.52
N VAL A 59 10.92 -11.10 5.28
CA VAL A 59 9.90 -10.98 4.22
C VAL A 59 9.17 -12.29 3.97
N PRO A 60 9.84 -13.41 3.59
CA PRO A 60 9.19 -14.68 3.38
C PRO A 60 8.66 -15.29 4.69
N ILE A 61 9.33 -15.06 5.83
CA ILE A 61 8.89 -15.56 7.15
C ILE A 61 7.55 -14.94 7.54
N LEU A 62 7.42 -13.62 7.44
CA LEU A 62 6.17 -12.92 7.78
C LEU A 62 5.04 -13.25 6.82
N ALA A 63 5.34 -13.43 5.53
CA ALA A 63 4.35 -13.90 4.56
C ALA A 63 3.87 -15.31 4.88
N ALA A 64 4.78 -16.24 5.17
CA ALA A 64 4.44 -17.61 5.56
C ALA A 64 3.62 -17.63 6.86
N LEU A 65 4.03 -16.86 7.88
CA LEU A 65 3.27 -16.71 9.13
C LEU A 65 1.86 -16.18 8.86
N GLY A 66 1.71 -15.14 8.04
CA GLY A 66 0.43 -14.61 7.65
C GLY A 66 -0.46 -15.64 6.96
N GLY A 67 0.10 -16.40 6.02
CA GLY A 67 -0.60 -17.50 5.34
C GLY A 67 -1.06 -18.60 6.30
N VAL A 68 -0.20 -19.02 7.22
CA VAL A 68 -0.53 -20.02 8.27
C VAL A 68 -1.64 -19.50 9.18
N LEU A 69 -1.56 -18.24 9.64
CA LEU A 69 -2.58 -17.63 10.49
C LEU A 69 -3.94 -17.58 9.80
N VAL A 70 -3.99 -17.21 8.50
CA VAL A 70 -5.22 -17.22 7.73
C VAL A 70 -5.74 -18.65 7.52
N ALA A 71 -4.86 -19.59 7.20
CA ALA A 71 -5.26 -21.00 7.05
C ALA A 71 -5.84 -21.56 8.35
N ALA A 72 -5.18 -21.26 9.49
CA ALA A 72 -5.58 -21.70 10.82
C ALA A 72 -6.83 -20.97 11.35
N SER A 73 -7.23 -19.83 10.78
CA SER A 73 -8.42 -19.09 11.21
C SER A 73 -9.71 -19.82 10.85
N GLY A 74 -9.70 -20.61 9.78
CA GLY A 74 -10.90 -21.26 9.27
C GLY A 74 -11.53 -22.26 10.24
N GLY A 75 -12.85 -22.15 10.37
CA GLY A 75 -13.64 -23.02 11.27
C GLY A 75 -13.56 -22.67 12.74
N ARG A 76 -12.87 -21.59 13.13
CA ARG A 76 -12.84 -21.12 14.53
C ARG A 76 -14.04 -20.23 14.83
N PRO A 77 -14.61 -20.32 16.04
CA PRO A 77 -15.69 -19.43 16.45
C PRO A 77 -15.18 -17.98 16.59
N GLN A 78 -16.06 -17.01 16.32
CA GLN A 78 -15.80 -15.61 16.62
C GLN A 78 -15.67 -15.39 18.15
N PRO A 79 -14.79 -14.53 18.66
CA PRO A 79 -13.91 -13.58 17.94
C PRO A 79 -12.52 -14.15 17.57
N ALA A 80 -12.26 -15.44 17.82
CA ALA A 80 -10.93 -16.01 17.58
C ALA A 80 -10.52 -15.95 16.09
N GLU A 81 -11.46 -16.21 15.17
CA GLU A 81 -11.21 -16.12 13.73
C GLU A 81 -10.74 -14.72 13.32
N SER A 82 -11.42 -13.66 13.79
CA SER A 82 -11.07 -12.29 13.46
C SER A 82 -9.69 -11.89 13.99
N ARG A 83 -9.31 -12.35 15.19
CA ARG A 83 -7.97 -12.09 15.76
C ARG A 83 -6.87 -12.72 14.93
N PHE A 84 -7.00 -13.98 14.55
CA PHE A 84 -6.00 -14.67 13.71
C PHE A 84 -5.79 -13.94 12.39
N ARG A 85 -6.86 -13.44 11.80
CA ARG A 85 -6.81 -12.73 10.53
C ARG A 85 -6.20 -11.33 10.66
N LEU A 86 -6.50 -10.60 11.72
CA LEU A 86 -5.84 -9.33 12.03
C LEU A 86 -4.33 -9.52 12.25
N TRP A 87 -3.92 -10.57 12.95
CA TRP A 87 -2.50 -10.91 13.11
C TRP A 87 -1.85 -11.27 11.76
N ALA A 88 -2.56 -12.00 10.90
CA ALA A 88 -2.07 -12.32 9.55
C ALA A 88 -1.89 -11.08 8.69
N VAL A 89 -2.84 -10.15 8.73
CA VAL A 89 -2.76 -8.85 8.03
C VAL A 89 -1.59 -8.04 8.58
N GLY A 90 -1.43 -7.98 9.91
CA GLY A 90 -0.30 -7.30 10.55
C GLY A 90 1.05 -7.87 10.09
N ALA A 91 1.20 -9.18 10.07
CA ALA A 91 2.41 -9.85 9.57
C ALA A 91 2.67 -9.55 8.09
N ALA A 92 1.61 -9.56 7.26
CA ALA A 92 1.72 -9.25 5.84
C ALA A 92 2.13 -7.79 5.60
N VAL A 93 1.55 -6.85 6.36
CA VAL A 93 1.91 -5.42 6.29
C VAL A 93 3.36 -5.20 6.71
N ALA A 94 3.79 -5.85 7.81
CA ALA A 94 5.18 -5.75 8.27
C ALA A 94 6.16 -6.34 7.24
N GLY A 95 5.85 -7.50 6.66
CA GLY A 95 6.67 -8.13 5.62
C GLY A 95 6.76 -7.29 4.35
N LEU A 96 5.64 -6.72 3.94
CA LEU A 96 5.59 -5.77 2.83
C LEU A 96 6.44 -4.53 3.13
N ALA A 97 6.28 -3.91 4.31
CA ALA A 97 7.05 -2.74 4.71
C ALA A 97 8.56 -3.03 4.64
N LEU A 98 9.01 -4.21 5.10
CA LEU A 98 10.41 -4.61 5.02
C LEU A 98 10.89 -4.80 3.57
N ALA A 99 10.08 -5.43 2.71
CA ALA A 99 10.40 -5.56 1.29
C ALA A 99 10.57 -4.21 0.62
N LEU A 100 9.71 -3.25 0.98
CA LEU A 100 9.70 -1.91 0.44
C LEU A 100 10.83 -1.04 0.99
N LEU A 101 11.14 -1.15 2.27
CA LEU A 101 12.31 -0.50 2.88
C LEU A 101 13.60 -0.99 2.24
N PHE A 102 13.69 -2.29 1.93
CA PHE A 102 14.82 -2.82 1.18
C PHE A 102 14.91 -2.18 -0.21
N LEU A 103 13.81 -2.14 -0.95
CA LEU A 103 13.76 -1.54 -2.27
C LEU A 103 14.09 -0.03 -2.24
N ALA A 104 13.64 0.67 -1.20
CA ALA A 104 13.90 2.09 -1.04
C ALA A 104 15.34 2.39 -0.58
N SER A 105 15.94 1.52 0.27
CA SER A 105 17.35 1.64 0.65
C SER A 105 18.30 1.44 -0.55
N ALA A 106 17.76 0.92 -1.64
CA ALA A 106 18.45 0.71 -2.90
C ALA A 106 18.57 1.96 -3.80
N SER A 107 17.88 3.04 -3.47
CA SER A 107 17.95 4.28 -4.24
C SER A 107 19.10 5.18 -3.74
N VAL A 108 20.25 5.11 -4.37
CA VAL A 108 21.33 6.09 -4.17
C VAL A 108 21.59 6.82 -5.47
N GLY A 109 21.30 8.13 -5.47
CA GLY A 109 21.71 9.05 -6.52
C GLY A 109 20.61 9.51 -7.45
N GLY A 110 19.95 10.56 -7.10
CA GLY A 110 19.27 11.69 -7.74
C GLY A 110 18.89 11.69 -9.23
N THR A 111 18.73 10.56 -9.89
CA THR A 111 18.18 10.48 -11.23
C THR A 111 16.84 9.77 -11.22
N PRO A 112 15.81 10.26 -11.93
CA PRO A 112 14.51 9.63 -12.04
C PRO A 112 14.56 8.41 -12.98
N GLY A 113 15.19 7.40 -12.54
CA GLY A 113 15.25 6.06 -13.09
C GLY A 113 15.63 5.21 -11.92
N ILE A 114 14.90 4.15 -11.68
CA ILE A 114 15.04 3.27 -10.54
C ILE A 114 16.49 2.79 -10.41
N ASN A 115 17.33 3.56 -9.74
CA ASN A 115 18.69 3.18 -9.38
C ASN A 115 18.61 2.38 -8.08
N PHE A 116 18.37 1.08 -8.19
CA PHE A 116 18.44 0.17 -7.07
C PHE A 116 19.90 -0.27 -6.84
N ALA A 117 20.60 0.44 -5.98
CA ALA A 117 21.79 -0.09 -5.34
C ALA A 117 21.47 -0.25 -3.86
N PRO A 118 21.16 -1.44 -3.33
CA PRO A 118 20.95 -1.65 -1.91
C PRO A 118 22.15 -1.13 -1.11
N ALA A 119 21.92 -0.57 0.08
CA ALA A 119 22.99 -0.19 0.99
C ALA A 119 23.93 -1.39 1.29
N ALA A 120 23.37 -2.62 1.23
CA ALA A 120 24.11 -3.88 1.25
C ALA A 120 25.16 -4.01 0.13
N ILE A 121 24.98 -3.32 -0.98
CA ILE A 121 25.92 -3.35 -2.13
C ILE A 121 27.23 -2.60 -1.81
N ARG A 122 27.35 -1.98 -0.66
CA ARG A 122 28.59 -1.29 -0.23
C ARG A 122 29.56 -2.18 0.53
N THR A 123 29.23 -3.45 0.77
CA THR A 123 30.09 -4.39 1.50
C THR A 123 30.74 -5.40 0.55
N ASP A 124 31.97 -5.79 0.80
CA ASP A 124 32.91 -6.62 -0.02
C ASP A 124 32.43 -8.08 -0.26
N SER A 125 31.22 -8.32 -0.75
CA SER A 125 30.81 -9.64 -1.24
C SER A 125 30.93 -9.74 -2.77
N SER A 126 31.12 -10.95 -3.31
CA SER A 126 31.21 -11.17 -4.77
C SER A 126 30.00 -10.67 -5.55
N VAL A 127 28.79 -10.78 -4.95
CA VAL A 127 27.52 -10.25 -5.49
C VAL A 127 27.54 -8.73 -5.48
N THR A 128 27.98 -8.13 -4.38
CA THR A 128 28.11 -6.71 -4.15
C THR A 128 29.07 -6.07 -5.13
N THR A 129 30.22 -6.70 -5.34
CA THR A 129 31.25 -6.21 -6.25
C THR A 129 30.76 -6.24 -7.71
N ALA A 130 30.02 -7.27 -8.11
CA ALA A 130 29.47 -7.38 -9.46
C ALA A 130 28.41 -6.30 -9.74
N VAL A 131 27.49 -6.07 -8.80
CA VAL A 131 26.45 -5.03 -8.95
C VAL A 131 27.05 -3.63 -8.83
N ALA A 132 27.95 -3.38 -7.88
CA ALA A 132 28.65 -2.10 -7.75
C ALA A 132 29.48 -1.78 -9.02
N LYS A 133 30.15 -2.77 -9.59
CA LYS A 133 30.88 -2.62 -10.84
C LYS A 133 29.96 -2.35 -12.02
N ALA A 134 28.78 -3.00 -12.09
CA ALA A 134 27.79 -2.75 -13.12
C ALA A 134 27.23 -1.32 -13.02
N ILE A 135 26.95 -0.84 -11.81
CA ILE A 135 26.48 0.54 -11.58
C ILE A 135 27.55 1.57 -11.93
N SER A 136 28.80 1.35 -11.49
CA SER A 136 29.92 2.24 -11.81
C SER A 136 30.25 2.29 -13.31
N ALA A 137 29.93 1.22 -14.03
CA ALA A 137 30.05 1.14 -15.49
C ALA A 137 28.84 1.76 -16.25
N GLY A 138 27.89 2.38 -15.54
CA GLY A 138 26.68 2.97 -16.15
C GLY A 138 25.67 1.92 -16.60
N ALA A 139 25.75 0.68 -16.11
CA ALA A 139 24.80 -0.35 -16.45
C ALA A 139 23.42 -0.02 -15.84
N PHE A 140 22.39 -0.19 -16.65
CA PHE A 140 21.01 -0.02 -16.19
C PHE A 140 20.66 -1.16 -15.22
N VAL A 141 20.23 -0.79 -14.02
CA VAL A 141 19.72 -1.72 -12.99
C VAL A 141 18.23 -1.53 -12.90
N SER A 142 17.47 -2.58 -13.10
CA SER A 142 16.00 -2.56 -13.05
C SER A 142 15.45 -3.49 -11.99
N VAL A 143 14.18 -3.27 -11.65
CA VAL A 143 13.44 -4.16 -10.74
C VAL A 143 13.12 -5.45 -11.47
N GLY A 144 13.46 -6.58 -10.85
CA GLY A 144 13.14 -7.91 -11.38
C GLY A 144 11.70 -8.34 -11.10
N ALA A 145 11.25 -9.35 -11.83
CA ALA A 145 9.87 -9.89 -11.74
C ALA A 145 9.50 -10.37 -10.33
N GLY A 146 10.47 -10.81 -9.53
CA GLY A 146 10.25 -11.26 -8.14
C GLY A 146 9.61 -10.18 -7.27
N VAL A 147 10.00 -8.91 -7.43
CA VAL A 147 9.40 -7.80 -6.67
C VAL A 147 7.91 -7.64 -6.97
N TYR A 148 7.53 -7.68 -8.24
CA TYR A 148 6.12 -7.54 -8.64
C TYR A 148 5.28 -8.72 -8.13
N LEU A 149 5.83 -9.92 -8.15
CA LEU A 149 5.17 -11.10 -7.59
C LEU A 149 5.06 -11.02 -6.06
N ALA A 150 6.06 -10.50 -5.37
CA ALA A 150 5.98 -10.24 -3.93
C ALA A 150 4.87 -9.24 -3.60
N LEU A 151 4.79 -8.14 -4.33
CA LEU A 151 3.74 -7.13 -4.17
C LEU A 151 2.35 -7.72 -4.38
N LEU A 152 2.15 -8.46 -5.48
CA LEU A 152 0.89 -9.15 -5.76
C LEU A 152 0.54 -10.17 -4.68
N GLY A 153 1.53 -10.91 -4.20
CA GLY A 153 1.36 -11.87 -3.12
C GLY A 153 0.95 -11.22 -1.80
N PHE A 154 1.57 -10.11 -1.42
CA PHE A 154 1.18 -9.36 -0.22
C PHE A 154 -0.22 -8.74 -0.37
N ILE A 155 -0.55 -8.18 -1.53
CA ILE A 155 -1.90 -7.67 -1.80
C ILE A 155 -2.93 -8.79 -1.64
N ALA A 156 -2.68 -9.97 -2.22
CA ALA A 156 -3.59 -11.11 -2.10
C ALA A 156 -3.70 -11.62 -0.65
N LEU A 157 -2.59 -11.65 0.11
CA LEU A 157 -2.58 -12.07 1.51
C LEU A 157 -3.37 -11.10 2.39
N ILE A 158 -3.18 -9.80 2.22
CA ILE A 158 -3.86 -8.77 3.00
C ILE A 158 -5.35 -8.72 2.64
N THR A 159 -5.68 -8.67 1.35
CA THR A 159 -7.08 -8.63 0.90
C THR A 159 -7.83 -9.89 1.30
N GLY A 160 -7.22 -11.06 1.13
CA GLY A 160 -7.81 -12.33 1.56
C GLY A 160 -7.96 -12.43 3.08
N GLY A 161 -7.01 -11.88 3.85
CA GLY A 161 -7.10 -11.76 5.30
C GLY A 161 -8.22 -10.83 5.75
N LEU A 162 -8.40 -9.70 5.10
CA LEU A 162 -9.47 -8.73 5.39
C LEU A 162 -10.85 -9.24 4.95
N LEU A 163 -10.95 -9.83 3.75
CA LEU A 163 -12.22 -10.26 3.16
C LEU A 163 -12.70 -11.64 3.64
N GLY A 164 -11.81 -12.47 4.16
CA GLY A 164 -12.08 -13.89 4.46
C GLY A 164 -12.89 -14.15 5.75
N GLY A 165 -13.56 -13.18 6.40
CA GLY A 165 -14.49 -13.42 7.50
C GLY A 165 -15.79 -14.02 7.02
N ALA A 166 -16.43 -14.84 7.85
CA ALA A 166 -17.82 -15.21 7.64
C ALA A 166 -18.64 -13.90 7.55
N ALA A 167 -18.79 -13.41 6.33
CA ALA A 167 -19.55 -12.21 6.07
C ALA A 167 -21.00 -12.54 6.37
N GLU A 168 -21.64 -11.78 7.23
CA GLU A 168 -23.08 -11.63 7.20
C GLU A 168 -23.49 -11.48 5.71
N PRO A 169 -24.60 -12.07 5.25
CA PRO A 169 -25.02 -12.01 3.85
C PRO A 169 -25.05 -10.61 3.24
N THR A 170 -25.14 -9.59 4.11
CA THR A 170 -25.12 -8.16 3.76
C THR A 170 -23.72 -7.62 3.39
N THR A 171 -22.64 -8.33 3.73
CA THR A 171 -21.25 -7.91 3.46
C THR A 171 -20.62 -8.62 2.26
N ALA A 172 -21.33 -9.54 1.59
CA ALA A 172 -20.84 -10.21 0.39
C ALA A 172 -20.63 -9.22 -0.76
N TRP A 173 -19.46 -9.28 -1.40
CA TRP A 173 -19.14 -8.49 -2.57
C TRP A 173 -20.02 -8.83 -3.76
N ARG A 174 -20.45 -7.81 -4.50
CA ARG A 174 -21.27 -7.92 -5.70
C ARG A 174 -20.47 -7.48 -6.93
N THR A 175 -20.83 -7.96 -8.11
CA THR A 175 -20.20 -7.54 -9.37
C THR A 175 -20.20 -6.01 -9.53
N GLN A 176 -21.30 -5.35 -9.15
CA GLN A 176 -21.40 -3.88 -9.19
C GLN A 176 -20.38 -3.16 -8.30
N ASP A 177 -19.95 -3.77 -7.18
CA ASP A 177 -18.94 -3.19 -6.29
C ASP A 177 -17.59 -3.15 -7.00
N PHE A 178 -17.23 -4.22 -7.74
CA PHE A 178 -16.01 -4.28 -8.54
C PHE A 178 -16.05 -3.32 -9.74
N VAL A 179 -17.20 -3.18 -10.40
CA VAL A 179 -17.36 -2.20 -11.48
C VAL A 179 -17.15 -0.79 -10.94
N LEU A 180 -17.72 -0.46 -9.78
CA LEU A 180 -17.52 0.84 -9.15
C LEU A 180 -16.06 1.06 -8.75
N LEU A 181 -15.39 0.04 -8.19
CA LEU A 181 -13.95 0.12 -7.90
C LEU A 181 -13.12 0.44 -9.15
N ALA A 182 -13.43 -0.22 -10.28
CA ALA A 182 -12.75 0.04 -11.54
C ALA A 182 -12.99 1.49 -12.03
N VAL A 183 -14.22 1.99 -11.91
CA VAL A 183 -14.54 3.38 -12.24
C VAL A 183 -13.78 4.35 -11.35
N ILE A 184 -13.80 4.16 -10.03
CA ILE A 184 -13.06 5.00 -9.08
C ILE A 184 -11.56 4.95 -9.39
N ALA A 185 -11.01 3.76 -9.64
CA ALA A 185 -9.59 3.58 -9.95
C ALA A 185 -9.16 4.37 -11.19
N VAL A 186 -9.91 4.29 -12.28
CA VAL A 186 -9.60 5.01 -13.53
C VAL A 186 -9.73 6.52 -13.34
N VAL A 187 -10.83 6.96 -12.72
CA VAL A 187 -11.10 8.40 -12.51
C VAL A 187 -10.04 9.01 -11.59
N PHE A 188 -9.78 8.39 -10.43
CA PHE A 188 -8.80 8.93 -9.49
C PHE A 188 -7.36 8.71 -9.96
N GLY A 189 -7.05 7.63 -10.67
CA GLY A 189 -5.75 7.47 -11.29
C GLY A 189 -5.42 8.61 -12.27
N ALA A 190 -6.39 9.03 -13.07
CA ALA A 190 -6.26 10.19 -13.97
C ALA A 190 -6.14 11.51 -13.19
N ILE A 191 -6.96 11.70 -12.13
CA ILE A 191 -6.88 12.87 -11.25
C ILE A 191 -5.50 12.94 -10.57
N TYR A 192 -4.98 11.83 -10.04
CA TYR A 192 -3.69 11.73 -9.36
C TYR A 192 -2.55 12.06 -10.32
N TRP A 193 -2.57 11.48 -11.51
CA TRP A 193 -1.61 11.79 -12.57
C TRP A 193 -1.59 13.28 -12.91
N TRP A 194 -2.76 13.90 -13.10
CA TRP A 194 -2.88 15.33 -13.35
C TRP A 194 -2.44 16.18 -12.15
N TRP A 195 -2.77 15.75 -10.92
CA TRP A 195 -2.45 16.48 -9.69
C TRP A 195 -0.96 16.57 -9.39
N LEU A 196 -0.16 15.70 -10.01
CA LEU A 196 1.29 15.72 -9.86
C LEU A 196 1.89 17.08 -10.29
N ALA A 197 1.33 17.74 -11.32
CA ALA A 197 1.84 19.02 -11.80
C ALA A 197 1.70 20.15 -10.76
N PRO A 198 0.52 20.46 -10.16
CA PRO A 198 0.41 21.42 -9.08
C PRO A 198 1.19 21.00 -7.82
N TYR A 199 1.27 19.71 -7.51
CA TYR A 199 2.05 19.20 -6.38
C TYR A 199 3.55 19.49 -6.52
N LEU A 200 4.12 19.28 -7.67
CA LEU A 200 5.52 19.64 -7.94
C LEU A 200 5.71 21.17 -8.04
N GLY A 201 4.73 21.87 -8.59
CA GLY A 201 4.79 23.33 -8.70
C GLY A 201 4.77 24.06 -7.35
N ILE A 202 4.01 23.54 -6.37
CA ILE A 202 3.92 24.14 -5.04
C ILE A 202 5.23 24.02 -4.25
N GLU A 203 6.08 23.05 -4.57
CA GLU A 203 7.38 22.87 -3.92
C GLU A 203 8.26 24.11 -4.07
N ALA A 204 8.23 24.75 -5.25
CA ALA A 204 8.99 25.98 -5.49
C ALA A 204 8.54 27.17 -4.63
N ALA A 205 7.26 27.21 -4.22
CA ALA A 205 6.69 28.31 -3.46
C ALA A 205 6.68 28.05 -1.95
N MET A 206 6.44 26.82 -1.52
CA MET A 206 6.17 26.45 -0.13
C MET A 206 6.99 25.24 0.36
N ALA A 207 7.93 24.77 -0.45
CA ALA A 207 8.76 23.60 -0.14
C ALA A 207 7.91 22.41 0.35
N GLN A 208 8.39 21.67 1.36
CA GLN A 208 7.73 20.48 1.89
C GLN A 208 6.37 20.78 2.54
N VAL A 209 6.16 21.99 3.04
CA VAL A 209 4.87 22.37 3.65
C VAL A 209 3.76 22.35 2.61
N GLY A 210 4.01 22.91 1.42
CA GLY A 210 3.04 22.88 0.33
C GLY A 210 2.77 21.46 -0.17
N GLN A 211 3.81 20.65 -0.29
CA GLN A 211 3.68 19.24 -0.68
C GLN A 211 2.84 18.45 0.32
N GLU A 212 3.10 18.58 1.63
CA GLU A 212 2.32 17.93 2.67
C GLU A 212 0.86 18.37 2.69
N LEU A 213 0.60 19.66 2.41
CA LEU A 213 -0.77 20.19 2.34
C LEU A 213 -1.54 19.62 1.14
N LEU A 214 -0.92 19.53 -0.03
CA LEU A 214 -1.56 19.01 -1.25
C LEU A 214 -1.63 17.47 -1.27
N PHE A 215 -0.90 16.81 -0.39
CA PHE A 215 -0.81 15.34 -0.38
C PHE A 215 -2.15 14.66 -0.10
N GLY A 216 -3.06 15.32 0.61
CA GLY A 216 -4.37 14.75 0.97
C GLY A 216 -5.23 14.32 -0.21
N LEU A 217 -5.03 14.89 -1.40
CA LEU A 217 -5.82 14.49 -2.56
C LEU A 217 -5.64 12.99 -2.89
N TRP A 218 -4.43 12.45 -2.70
CA TRP A 218 -4.14 11.02 -2.89
C TRP A 218 -4.78 10.09 -1.86
N PHE A 219 -5.53 10.60 -0.89
CA PHE A 219 -6.28 9.78 0.08
C PHE A 219 -7.76 9.62 -0.29
N VAL A 220 -8.24 10.47 -1.20
CA VAL A 220 -9.69 10.63 -1.45
C VAL A 220 -10.31 9.36 -2.02
N SER A 221 -9.64 8.67 -2.95
CA SER A 221 -10.21 7.49 -3.61
C SER A 221 -10.49 6.35 -2.63
N GLY A 222 -9.55 6.08 -1.74
CA GLY A 222 -9.69 5.04 -0.72
C GLY A 222 -10.84 5.32 0.24
N ILE A 223 -10.89 6.55 0.76
CA ILE A 223 -11.94 6.98 1.68
C ILE A 223 -13.31 6.94 0.99
N LEU A 224 -13.39 7.46 -0.25
CA LEU A 224 -14.63 7.51 -1.03
C LEU A 224 -15.14 6.11 -1.37
N GLY A 225 -14.26 5.22 -1.85
CA GLY A 225 -14.62 3.84 -2.17
C GLY A 225 -15.14 3.07 -0.95
N GLY A 226 -14.47 3.22 0.20
CA GLY A 226 -14.95 2.68 1.46
C GLY A 226 -16.31 3.23 1.85
N TYR A 227 -16.51 4.54 1.73
CA TYR A 227 -17.75 5.23 2.07
C TYR A 227 -18.94 4.82 1.21
N ILE A 228 -18.74 4.64 -0.09
CA ILE A 228 -19.84 4.26 -1.01
C ILE A 228 -20.17 2.79 -0.88
N ILE A 229 -19.16 1.92 -0.89
CA ILE A 229 -19.34 0.46 -0.96
C ILE A 229 -19.65 -0.12 0.41
N ARG A 230 -19.03 0.42 1.48
CA ARG A 230 -19.22 0.04 2.89
C ARG A 230 -18.99 -1.45 3.15
N ARG A 231 -17.98 -2.01 2.51
CA ARG A 231 -17.57 -3.41 2.67
C ARG A 231 -16.13 -3.51 3.13
N PRO A 232 -15.79 -4.54 3.90
CA PRO A 232 -14.39 -4.82 4.24
C PRO A 232 -13.52 -4.90 2.99
N GLY A 233 -12.40 -4.17 3.00
CA GLY A 233 -11.46 -4.10 1.88
C GLY A 233 -11.79 -3.05 0.82
N ALA A 234 -12.93 -2.36 0.90
CA ALA A 234 -13.33 -1.42 -0.14
C ALA A 234 -12.43 -0.19 -0.22
N ALA A 235 -12.07 0.39 0.90
CA ALA A 235 -11.15 1.53 0.94
C ALA A 235 -9.76 1.10 0.46
N PHE A 236 -9.31 -0.06 0.92
CA PHE A 236 -8.02 -0.61 0.55
C PHE A 236 -7.89 -0.85 -0.96
N LEU A 237 -8.86 -1.54 -1.55
CA LEU A 237 -8.85 -1.84 -2.98
C LEU A 237 -8.98 -0.57 -3.82
N SER A 238 -9.85 0.36 -3.41
CA SER A 238 -10.07 1.60 -4.14
C SER A 238 -8.78 2.41 -4.30
N GLU A 239 -8.06 2.63 -3.20
CA GLU A 239 -6.83 3.41 -3.21
C GLU A 239 -5.70 2.70 -3.97
N THR A 240 -5.52 1.40 -3.71
CA THR A 240 -4.46 0.62 -4.36
C THR A 240 -4.67 0.55 -5.87
N LEU A 241 -5.92 0.38 -6.33
CA LEU A 241 -6.25 0.35 -7.75
C LEU A 241 -6.13 1.74 -8.40
N ALA A 242 -6.44 2.83 -7.69
CA ALA A 242 -6.24 4.19 -8.20
C ALA A 242 -4.74 4.49 -8.38
N ALA A 243 -3.89 4.11 -7.43
CA ALA A 243 -2.45 4.22 -7.57
C ALA A 243 -1.89 3.36 -8.72
N LEU A 244 -2.42 2.15 -8.91
CA LEU A 244 -2.09 1.31 -10.07
C LEU A 244 -2.48 1.99 -11.37
N ALA A 245 -3.67 2.57 -11.46
CA ALA A 245 -4.13 3.28 -12.65
C ALA A 245 -3.25 4.52 -12.94
N GLU A 246 -2.84 5.27 -11.91
CA GLU A 246 -1.90 6.38 -12.01
C GLU A 246 -0.57 5.93 -12.65
N VAL A 247 -0.03 4.80 -12.21
CA VAL A 247 1.20 4.21 -12.79
C VAL A 247 0.99 3.80 -14.25
N LEU A 248 -0.13 3.14 -14.56
CA LEU A 248 -0.45 2.71 -15.92
C LEU A 248 -0.65 3.89 -16.88
N LEU A 249 -1.04 5.06 -16.38
CA LEU A 249 -1.11 6.31 -17.14
C LEU A 249 0.26 6.98 -17.33
N GLY A 250 1.34 6.36 -16.86
CA GLY A 250 2.70 6.84 -17.07
C GLY A 250 3.18 7.85 -16.04
N ALA A 251 2.71 7.76 -14.79
CA ALA A 251 3.21 8.63 -13.72
C ALA A 251 4.75 8.52 -13.58
N PRO A 252 5.49 9.63 -13.56
CA PRO A 252 6.95 9.63 -13.56
C PRO A 252 7.61 8.90 -12.40
N ALA A 253 6.95 8.87 -11.23
CA ALA A 253 7.43 8.14 -10.08
C ALA A 253 7.34 6.61 -10.24
N GLY A 254 6.57 6.11 -11.22
CA GLY A 254 6.51 4.71 -11.59
C GLY A 254 5.92 3.80 -10.50
N PRO A 255 6.31 2.51 -10.48
CA PRO A 255 5.70 1.49 -9.62
C PRO A 255 5.77 1.77 -8.11
N VAL A 256 6.64 2.67 -7.66
CA VAL A 256 6.72 3.08 -6.25
C VAL A 256 5.41 3.70 -5.75
N LEU A 257 4.59 4.23 -6.65
CA LEU A 257 3.28 4.79 -6.31
C LEU A 257 2.28 3.73 -5.88
N ILE A 258 2.37 2.51 -6.38
CA ILE A 258 1.53 1.39 -5.94
C ILE A 258 1.74 1.14 -4.45
N VAL A 259 3.00 1.20 -4.01
CA VAL A 259 3.37 1.10 -2.61
C VAL A 259 2.81 2.25 -1.80
N THR A 260 2.94 3.46 -2.33
CA THR A 260 2.41 4.66 -1.68
C THR A 260 0.89 4.53 -1.49
N GLY A 261 0.16 4.17 -2.55
CA GLY A 261 -1.29 3.93 -2.48
C GLY A 261 -1.66 2.81 -1.51
N PHE A 262 -0.87 1.73 -1.47
CA PHE A 262 -1.06 0.66 -0.50
C PHE A 262 -0.97 1.17 0.95
N MET A 263 0.06 1.96 1.28
CA MET A 263 0.24 2.52 2.62
C MET A 263 -0.87 3.51 2.98
N GLN A 264 -1.31 4.31 2.01
CA GLN A 264 -2.44 5.24 2.17
C GLN A 264 -3.76 4.50 2.42
N ALA A 265 -3.95 3.37 1.77
CA ALA A 265 -5.15 2.55 1.83
C ALA A 265 -5.40 1.93 3.22
N ILE A 266 -4.33 1.64 3.97
CA ILE A 266 -4.43 0.97 5.28
C ILE A 266 -5.19 1.84 6.28
N GLY A 267 -4.92 3.14 6.32
CA GLY A 267 -5.49 4.05 7.30
C GLY A 267 -7.03 4.10 7.27
N PRO A 268 -7.66 4.41 6.12
CA PRO A 268 -9.11 4.39 5.98
C PRO A 268 -9.71 3.01 6.26
N GLU A 269 -9.09 1.95 5.76
CA GLU A 269 -9.60 0.59 5.96
C GLU A 269 -9.61 0.20 7.45
N VAL A 270 -8.53 0.49 8.18
CA VAL A 270 -8.45 0.26 9.63
C VAL A 270 -9.48 1.11 10.39
N THR A 271 -9.69 2.36 9.97
CA THR A 271 -10.68 3.25 10.59
C THR A 271 -12.09 2.70 10.42
N PHE A 272 -12.46 2.28 9.22
CA PHE A 272 -13.79 1.70 8.96
C PHE A 272 -13.95 0.34 9.66
N ALA A 273 -12.91 -0.48 9.67
CA ALA A 273 -12.91 -1.75 10.39
C ALA A 273 -13.08 -1.56 11.91
N ALA A 274 -12.44 -0.55 12.50
CA ALA A 274 -12.56 -0.23 13.92
C ALA A 274 -14.01 0.15 14.32
N THR A 275 -14.79 0.72 13.39
CA THR A 275 -16.22 0.97 13.61
C THR A 275 -17.12 -0.22 13.25
N GLY A 276 -16.53 -1.35 12.86
CA GLY A 276 -17.27 -2.52 12.35
C GLY A 276 -18.03 -2.21 11.06
N TYR A 277 -17.58 -1.24 10.27
CA TYR A 277 -18.25 -0.73 9.04
C TYR A 277 -19.67 -0.23 9.28
N LYS A 278 -19.91 0.37 10.46
CA LYS A 278 -21.24 0.85 10.88
C LYS A 278 -21.33 2.36 11.03
N SER A 279 -20.21 3.07 11.09
CA SER A 279 -20.16 4.53 11.29
C SER A 279 -19.59 5.23 10.05
N TRP A 280 -20.39 6.13 9.46
CA TRP A 280 -20.09 6.85 8.22
C TRP A 280 -20.28 8.36 8.34
N GLY A 281 -20.33 8.84 9.58
CA GLY A 281 -20.48 10.26 9.90
C GLY A 281 -19.18 11.04 9.68
N TRP A 282 -19.26 12.35 9.78
CA TRP A 282 -18.14 13.29 9.61
C TRP A 282 -16.89 12.91 10.40
N ARG A 283 -17.05 12.53 11.68
CA ARG A 283 -15.92 12.15 12.55
C ARG A 283 -15.16 10.96 11.96
N THR A 284 -15.88 9.92 11.57
CA THR A 284 -15.25 8.70 11.00
C THR A 284 -14.53 9.02 9.69
N MET A 285 -15.13 9.84 8.82
CA MET A 285 -14.53 10.19 7.54
C MET A 285 -13.28 11.05 7.71
N ILE A 286 -13.31 12.04 8.61
CA ILE A 286 -12.14 12.86 8.93
C ILE A 286 -11.02 12.00 9.54
N VAL A 287 -11.35 11.12 10.50
CA VAL A 287 -10.37 10.20 11.09
C VAL A 287 -9.78 9.26 10.04
N ALA A 288 -10.58 8.76 9.09
CA ALA A 288 -10.10 7.93 7.99
C ALA A 288 -9.06 8.66 7.13
N GLY A 289 -9.29 9.95 6.84
CA GLY A 289 -8.34 10.78 6.10
C GLY A 289 -7.05 11.06 6.89
N VAL A 290 -7.16 11.39 8.18
CA VAL A 290 -6.01 11.55 9.07
C VAL A 290 -5.20 10.25 9.15
N ALA A 291 -5.88 9.11 9.30
CA ALA A 291 -5.23 7.81 9.36
C ALA A 291 -4.52 7.46 8.04
N ALA A 292 -5.11 7.78 6.86
CA ALA A 292 -4.43 7.63 5.58
C ALA A 292 -3.08 8.36 5.57
N GLY A 293 -3.09 9.62 6.02
CA GLY A 293 -1.88 10.43 6.13
C GLY A 293 -0.84 9.81 7.06
N LEU A 294 -1.26 9.39 8.25
CA LEU A 294 -0.37 8.85 9.28
C LEU A 294 0.24 7.48 8.89
N PHE A 295 -0.54 6.59 8.29
CA PHE A 295 -0.02 5.29 7.84
C PHE A 295 0.94 5.43 6.66
N ALA A 296 0.71 6.37 5.76
CA ALA A 296 1.59 6.63 4.63
C ALA A 296 2.84 7.44 5.01
N LEU A 297 2.83 8.18 6.13
CA LEU A 297 3.87 9.13 6.51
C LEU A 297 5.26 8.49 6.62
N PRO A 298 5.48 7.37 7.35
CA PRO A 298 6.82 6.81 7.47
C PRO A 298 7.41 6.43 6.11
N TRP A 299 6.60 5.86 5.24
CA TRP A 299 6.99 5.50 3.88
C TRP A 299 7.35 6.74 3.04
N ASN A 300 6.49 7.75 3.04
CA ASN A 300 6.68 8.95 2.24
C ASN A 300 7.89 9.76 2.70
N TRP A 301 8.01 9.98 4.02
CA TRP A 301 9.13 10.73 4.57
C TRP A 301 10.46 10.02 4.36
N PHE A 302 10.46 8.68 4.46
CA PHE A 302 11.64 7.90 4.11
C PHE A 302 12.01 8.07 2.63
N ARG A 303 11.05 7.90 1.74
CA ARG A 303 11.24 7.99 0.28
C ARG A 303 11.71 9.38 -0.15
N LEU A 304 11.19 10.43 0.47
CA LEU A 304 11.50 11.83 0.17
C LEU A 304 12.74 12.34 0.94
N GLY A 305 13.33 11.52 1.81
CA GLY A 305 14.50 11.91 2.61
C GLY A 305 14.19 12.88 3.75
N TYR A 306 12.92 13.04 4.14
CA TYR A 306 12.51 14.03 5.15
C TYR A 306 13.07 13.72 6.54
N PHE A 307 13.40 12.47 6.85
CA PHE A 307 14.03 12.14 8.15
C PHE A 307 15.42 12.79 8.37
N ALA A 308 16.00 13.40 7.33
CA ALA A 308 17.21 14.22 7.46
C ALA A 308 16.93 15.68 7.84
N LEU A 309 15.65 16.10 7.89
CA LEU A 309 15.25 17.45 8.27
C LEU A 309 15.28 17.64 9.79
N ASP A 310 15.27 18.92 10.21
CA ASP A 310 15.21 19.25 11.63
C ASP A 310 13.96 18.65 12.31
N PRO A 311 14.09 18.03 13.50
CA PRO A 311 12.97 17.39 14.20
C PRO A 311 11.80 18.34 14.50
N THR A 312 12.08 19.62 14.79
CA THR A 312 11.02 20.60 15.03
C THR A 312 10.22 20.87 13.76
N PHE A 313 10.91 20.91 12.62
CA PHE A 313 10.25 21.06 11.32
C PHE A 313 9.43 19.82 10.96
N LEU A 314 9.89 18.61 11.28
CA LEU A 314 9.12 17.38 11.11
C LEU A 314 7.82 17.38 11.91
N ILE A 315 7.82 17.92 13.14
CA ILE A 315 6.59 18.07 13.92
C ILE A 315 5.61 19.03 13.23
N ALA A 316 6.10 20.11 12.65
CA ALA A 316 5.25 21.04 11.89
C ALA A 316 4.66 20.35 10.64
N LEU A 317 5.48 19.60 9.89
CA LEU A 317 5.03 18.82 8.72
C LEU A 317 4.00 17.77 9.11
N LEU A 318 4.16 17.10 10.25
CA LEU A 318 3.16 16.18 10.78
C LEU A 318 1.81 16.87 11.02
N GLY A 319 1.82 18.08 11.59
CA GLY A 319 0.61 18.88 11.76
C GLY A 319 -0.08 19.20 10.43
N VAL A 320 0.70 19.59 9.41
CA VAL A 320 0.18 19.84 8.05
C VAL A 320 -0.38 18.56 7.42
N ARG A 321 0.28 17.40 7.59
CA ARG A 321 -0.20 16.11 7.11
C ARG A 321 -1.53 15.71 7.74
N ILE A 322 -1.69 15.91 9.04
CA ILE A 322 -2.94 15.65 9.78
C ILE A 322 -4.06 16.53 9.23
N LEU A 323 -3.78 17.82 9.05
CA LEU A 323 -4.75 18.77 8.48
C LEU A 323 -5.17 18.36 7.06
N SER A 324 -4.19 18.08 6.20
CA SER A 324 -4.40 17.64 4.82
C SER A 324 -5.24 16.35 4.76
N GLY A 325 -4.93 15.38 5.61
CA GLY A 325 -5.71 14.14 5.73
C GLY A 325 -7.14 14.40 6.20
N GLY A 326 -7.34 15.26 7.19
CA GLY A 326 -8.66 15.66 7.67
C GLY A 326 -9.51 16.32 6.59
N ILE A 327 -8.92 17.22 5.80
CA ILE A 327 -9.56 17.87 4.64
C ILE A 327 -9.95 16.81 3.60
N ALA A 328 -9.06 15.85 3.29
CA ALA A 328 -9.34 14.77 2.35
C ALA A 328 -10.52 13.90 2.79
N GLY A 329 -10.58 13.57 4.08
CA GLY A 329 -11.71 12.83 4.66
C GLY A 329 -13.03 13.59 4.55
N ALA A 330 -13.02 14.89 4.82
CA ALA A 330 -14.18 15.77 4.66
C ALA A 330 -14.59 15.88 3.18
N ALA A 331 -13.63 16.07 2.28
CA ALA A 331 -13.87 16.14 0.84
C ALA A 331 -14.48 14.84 0.28
N ALA A 332 -13.96 13.69 0.70
CA ALA A 332 -14.51 12.39 0.31
C ALA A 332 -15.95 12.21 0.79
N LYS A 333 -16.27 12.68 2.00
CA LYS A 333 -17.65 12.69 2.51
C LYS A 333 -18.57 13.53 1.65
N VAL A 334 -18.21 14.80 1.41
CA VAL A 334 -19.00 15.71 0.58
C VAL A 334 -19.21 15.13 -0.81
N LEU A 335 -18.13 14.65 -1.45
CA LEU A 335 -18.20 14.07 -2.78
C LEU A 335 -19.12 12.86 -2.83
N GLY A 336 -19.00 11.95 -1.85
CA GLY A 336 -19.88 10.78 -1.75
C GLY A 336 -21.33 11.14 -1.58
N ASP A 337 -21.64 12.12 -0.73
CA ASP A 337 -22.99 12.61 -0.50
C ASP A 337 -23.58 13.28 -1.75
N LEU A 338 -22.77 14.07 -2.47
CA LEU A 338 -23.18 14.71 -3.73
C LEU A 338 -23.48 13.67 -4.81
N ILE A 339 -22.63 12.67 -4.99
CA ILE A 339 -22.87 11.61 -5.96
C ILE A 339 -24.12 10.80 -5.57
N ALA A 340 -24.30 10.48 -4.29
CA ALA A 340 -25.50 9.79 -3.81
C ALA A 340 -26.79 10.62 -4.04
N ALA A 341 -26.68 11.95 -3.97
CA ALA A 341 -27.81 12.85 -4.23
C ALA A 341 -28.33 12.80 -5.68
N THR A 342 -27.48 12.40 -6.63
CA THR A 342 -27.89 12.24 -8.03
C THR A 342 -28.76 11.00 -8.28
N GLY A 343 -28.88 10.11 -7.29
CA GLY A 343 -29.55 8.81 -7.43
C GLY A 343 -28.72 7.72 -8.12
N SER A 344 -27.54 8.04 -8.65
CA SER A 344 -26.68 7.08 -9.36
C SER A 344 -26.17 5.95 -8.44
N LEU A 345 -26.15 6.21 -7.12
CA LEU A 345 -25.67 5.25 -6.11
C LEU A 345 -26.82 4.49 -5.39
N ASN A 346 -28.05 4.50 -5.88
CA ASN A 346 -29.19 3.85 -5.23
C ASN A 346 -29.03 2.34 -5.03
N TYR A 347 -28.19 1.69 -5.85
CA TYR A 347 -27.85 0.26 -5.71
C TYR A 347 -26.76 0.00 -4.65
N PHE A 348 -26.04 1.02 -4.19
CA PHE A 348 -24.99 0.93 -3.18
C PHE A 348 -25.50 1.23 -1.77
N ALA A 349 -24.70 0.94 -0.76
CA ALA A 349 -25.10 1.07 0.63
C ALA A 349 -25.48 2.52 1.00
N ILE A 350 -24.70 3.50 0.53
CA ILE A 350 -24.93 4.93 0.76
C ILE A 350 -26.26 5.41 0.16
N GLY A 351 -26.57 5.00 -1.07
CA GLY A 351 -27.82 5.41 -1.73
C GLY A 351 -29.05 4.79 -1.09
N ARG A 352 -28.96 3.51 -0.68
CA ARG A 352 -30.08 2.83 0.02
C ARG A 352 -30.41 3.45 1.38
N GLU A 353 -29.40 3.94 2.11
CA GLU A 353 -29.61 4.66 3.36
C GLU A 353 -30.41 5.93 3.12
N ARG A 354 -30.01 6.73 2.13
CA ARG A 354 -30.68 7.98 1.75
C ARG A 354 -32.13 7.79 1.33
N VAL A 355 -32.43 6.75 0.56
CA VAL A 355 -33.82 6.44 0.12
C VAL A 355 -34.72 6.07 1.30
N ARG A 356 -34.16 5.59 2.42
CA ARG A 356 -34.90 5.25 3.63
C ARG A 356 -35.17 6.45 4.54
N GLU A 357 -34.41 7.53 4.37
CA GLU A 357 -34.54 8.77 5.16
C GLU A 357 -35.51 9.79 4.52
N VAL A 358 -35.93 9.54 3.27
CA VAL A 358 -36.94 10.32 2.52
C VAL A 358 -38.27 9.55 2.51
#